data_d643f61c1435a9724816027fccffb205
#
_entry.id   d643f61c1435a9724816027fccffb205
#
_cell.length_a   1.000
_cell.length_b   1.000
_cell.length_c   1.000
_cell.angle_alpha   90.00
_cell.angle_beta   90.00
_cell.angle_gamma   90.00
#
_symmetry.space_group_name_H-M   'P 1'
#
loop_
_entity.id
_entity.type
_entity.pdbx_description
1 polymer ?
#
loop_
_entity_poly.entity_id
_entity_poly.type
_entity_poly.pdbx_seq_one_letter_code
_entity_poly.pdbx_strand_id
1 'polypeptide(L)'
;LYVFSSLVLAVILAQLVLPFFNSIAGKHLEISFLHTPFVWSLLAGLLVVTTLLTGVFPALMLSGVNLMQSIRGELSGSGNKSNLRRGLVILQFCISLGLIIGTIVVKNQMNFLQQQNLGFDQEHVVVLRQARALDKNYDAFMDQLKQLPAVQVVSISQYLPGDGFDSSIFLPEQPSNYEETSLSYTHIDPNFVDALKLEMVAGRNIDLSHRTDSTAVLINETAAKRLGWDQPIGKKLSWGGDPGGEVVGVVKDFNFQSLHEEIEPLVMRMAQWRVSNIIVRLNPGNIADQIGSIRDLWQGMAPQSPIEYTFLDQDLQSLYEKESRMSRVFLLFATLSILIACLGLFG
;
A
#
# COMPACT_ATOMS: atom_id res chain seq x y z
N LEU A 1 39.95 -3.41 24.92
CA LEU A 1 40.30 -2.41 23.90
C LEU A 1 39.56 -2.73 22.59
N TYR A 2 39.72 -3.95 22.01
CA TYR A 2 39.10 -4.32 20.71
C TYR A 2 37.57 -4.19 20.70
N VAL A 3 36.87 -4.65 21.75
CA VAL A 3 35.41 -4.54 21.83
C VAL A 3 34.94 -3.09 21.89
N PHE A 4 35.68 -2.24 22.59
CA PHE A 4 35.35 -0.81 22.67
C PHE A 4 35.58 -0.11 21.32
N SER A 5 36.73 -0.37 20.66
CA SER A 5 36.99 0.24 19.34
C SER A 5 35.99 -0.24 18.27
N SER A 6 35.59 -1.52 18.32
CA SER A 6 34.56 -2.02 17.39
C SER A 6 33.17 -1.42 17.67
N LEU A 7 32.82 -1.16 18.95
CA LEU A 7 31.58 -0.47 19.28
C LEU A 7 31.55 0.97 18.78
N VAL A 8 32.64 1.71 18.96
CA VAL A 8 32.77 3.08 18.42
C VAL A 8 32.65 3.09 16.89
N LEU A 9 33.33 2.17 16.21
CA LEU A 9 33.24 2.03 14.76
C LEU A 9 31.83 1.67 14.32
N ALA A 10 31.14 0.77 15.04
CA ALA A 10 29.76 0.39 14.75
C ALA A 10 28.80 1.59 14.87
N VAL A 11 28.95 2.43 15.88
CA VAL A 11 28.16 3.67 16.04
C VAL A 11 28.40 4.65 14.91
N ILE A 12 29.67 4.84 14.51
CA ILE A 12 30.02 5.71 13.38
C ILE A 12 29.40 5.18 12.07
N LEU A 13 29.54 3.89 11.80
CA LEU A 13 28.95 3.26 10.62
C LEU A 13 27.43 3.35 10.62
N ALA A 14 26.79 3.13 11.77
CA ALA A 14 25.35 3.29 11.92
C ALA A 14 24.90 4.72 11.59
N GLN A 15 25.64 5.74 12.04
CA GLN A 15 25.35 7.14 11.70
C GLN A 15 25.48 7.44 10.21
N LEU A 16 26.48 6.90 9.55
CA LEU A 16 26.70 7.07 8.11
C LEU A 16 25.62 6.38 7.26
N VAL A 17 25.15 5.23 7.71
CA VAL A 17 24.13 4.42 7.00
C VAL A 17 22.70 4.90 7.31
N LEU A 18 22.49 5.58 8.44
CA LEU A 18 21.15 5.98 8.90
C LEU A 18 20.34 6.80 7.88
N PRO A 19 20.89 7.81 7.17
CA PRO A 19 20.13 8.55 6.15
C PRO A 19 19.65 7.65 5.02
N PHE A 20 20.51 6.73 4.58
CA PHE A 20 20.19 5.76 3.55
C PHE A 20 19.11 4.77 4.03
N PHE A 21 19.22 4.28 5.27
CA PHE A 21 18.21 3.44 5.88
C PHE A 21 16.86 4.16 5.99
N ASN A 22 16.85 5.42 6.42
CA ASN A 22 15.64 6.23 6.53
C ASN A 22 14.93 6.39 5.18
N SER A 23 15.67 6.61 4.10
CA SER A 23 15.10 6.73 2.76
C SER A 23 14.48 5.42 2.28
N ILE A 24 15.06 4.27 2.63
CA ILE A 24 14.54 2.94 2.27
C ILE A 24 13.34 2.57 3.14
N ALA A 25 13.46 2.76 4.45
CA ALA A 25 12.43 2.37 5.42
C ALA A 25 11.25 3.35 5.49
N GLY A 26 11.37 4.54 4.88
CA GLY A 26 10.38 5.61 4.95
C GLY A 26 10.14 6.10 6.39
N LYS A 27 11.19 6.07 7.21
CA LYS A 27 11.15 6.55 8.59
C LYS A 27 12.13 7.71 8.78
N HIS A 28 11.83 8.58 9.71
CA HIS A 28 12.71 9.66 10.14
C HIS A 28 13.31 9.31 11.51
N LEU A 29 14.26 8.35 11.51
CA LEU A 29 15.03 8.06 12.70
C LEU A 29 16.13 9.11 12.81
N GLU A 30 16.09 9.89 13.87
CA GLU A 30 17.10 10.90 14.15
C GLU A 30 18.11 10.37 15.17
N ILE A 31 19.33 10.87 15.11
CA ILE A 31 20.41 10.51 16.05
C ILE A 31 20.12 11.06 17.47
N SER A 32 19.08 11.88 17.61
CA SER A 32 18.65 12.42 18.91
C SER A 32 18.40 11.33 19.97
N PHE A 33 18.11 10.07 19.54
CA PHE A 33 18.01 8.96 20.48
C PHE A 33 19.32 8.66 21.26
N LEU A 34 20.50 9.06 20.73
CA LEU A 34 21.77 8.97 21.46
C LEU A 34 21.81 9.89 22.69
N HIS A 35 20.95 10.89 22.77
CA HIS A 35 20.84 11.74 23.97
C HIS A 35 19.99 11.12 25.08
N THR A 36 19.30 9.99 24.82
CA THR A 36 18.50 9.32 25.84
C THR A 36 19.37 8.42 26.73
N PRO A 37 19.26 8.52 28.07
CA PRO A 37 20.02 7.66 29.00
C PRO A 37 19.81 6.17 28.74
N PHE A 38 18.64 5.79 28.24
CA PHE A 38 18.30 4.41 27.89
C PHE A 38 19.23 3.83 26.83
N VAL A 39 19.57 4.59 25.80
CA VAL A 39 20.48 4.12 24.72
C VAL A 39 21.89 3.89 25.25
N TRP A 40 22.37 4.78 26.12
CA TRP A 40 23.68 4.60 26.76
C TRP A 40 23.71 3.36 27.65
N SER A 41 22.63 3.09 28.39
CA SER A 41 22.53 1.86 29.19
C SER A 41 22.52 0.60 28.32
N LEU A 42 21.83 0.63 27.17
CA LEU A 42 21.80 -0.47 26.18
C LEU A 42 23.20 -0.69 25.57
N LEU A 43 23.90 0.36 25.17
CA LEU A 43 25.27 0.28 24.62
C LEU A 43 26.26 -0.22 25.66
N ALA A 44 26.14 0.22 26.92
CA ALA A 44 26.95 -0.28 28.01
C ALA A 44 26.66 -1.77 28.29
N GLY A 45 25.39 -2.16 28.32
CA GLY A 45 24.98 -3.57 28.43
C GLY A 45 25.54 -4.44 27.32
N LEU A 46 25.43 -3.96 26.06
CA LEU A 46 26.00 -4.64 24.90
C LEU A 46 27.52 -4.78 25.01
N LEU A 47 28.22 -3.74 25.44
CA LEU A 47 29.67 -3.77 25.68
C LEU A 47 30.05 -4.83 26.73
N VAL A 48 29.33 -4.88 27.85
CA VAL A 48 29.57 -5.87 28.91
C VAL A 48 29.30 -7.29 28.39
N VAL A 49 28.17 -7.55 27.76
CA VAL A 49 27.82 -8.87 27.24
C VAL A 49 28.83 -9.34 26.19
N THR A 50 29.17 -8.49 25.23
CA THR A 50 30.18 -8.84 24.20
C THR A 50 31.56 -9.09 24.80
N THR A 51 31.98 -8.28 25.80
CA THR A 51 33.26 -8.49 26.48
C THR A 51 33.28 -9.81 27.25
N LEU A 52 32.19 -10.15 27.94
CA LEU A 52 32.06 -11.43 28.65
C LEU A 52 32.09 -12.62 27.68
N LEU A 53 31.35 -12.56 26.59
CA LEU A 53 31.30 -13.64 25.61
C LEU A 53 32.64 -13.84 24.86
N THR A 54 33.33 -12.74 24.52
CA THR A 54 34.59 -12.81 23.75
C THR A 54 35.82 -13.00 24.64
N GLY A 55 35.77 -12.59 25.91
CA GLY A 55 36.92 -12.62 26.82
C GLY A 55 36.83 -13.74 27.87
N VAL A 56 35.75 -13.82 28.63
CA VAL A 56 35.62 -14.76 29.73
C VAL A 56 35.46 -16.19 29.27
N PHE A 57 34.69 -16.43 28.22
CA PHE A 57 34.45 -17.79 27.71
C PHE A 57 35.75 -18.47 27.20
N PRO A 58 36.59 -17.81 26.35
CA PRO A 58 37.90 -18.37 25.97
C PRO A 58 38.88 -18.48 27.16
N ALA A 59 38.84 -17.53 28.13
CA ALA A 59 39.71 -17.56 29.29
C ALA A 59 39.41 -18.75 30.20
N LEU A 60 38.13 -19.03 30.46
CA LEU A 60 37.71 -20.19 31.27
C LEU A 60 38.06 -21.53 30.56
N MET A 61 37.96 -21.57 29.22
CA MET A 61 38.39 -22.74 28.46
C MET A 61 39.90 -22.99 28.48
N LEU A 62 40.68 -21.90 28.53
CA LEU A 62 42.15 -22.00 28.61
C LEU A 62 42.64 -22.31 30.01
N SER A 63 41.95 -21.85 31.05
CA SER A 63 42.33 -22.12 32.45
C SER A 63 42.16 -23.61 32.84
N GLY A 64 41.33 -24.37 32.14
CA GLY A 64 41.15 -25.81 32.35
C GLY A 64 42.19 -26.71 31.68
N VAL A 65 43.10 -26.14 30.88
CA VAL A 65 44.14 -26.94 30.20
C VAL A 65 45.33 -27.12 31.09
N ASN A 66 45.60 -28.39 31.52
CA ASN A 66 46.80 -28.76 32.26
C ASN A 66 48.04 -28.51 31.41
N LEU A 67 48.92 -27.59 31.82
CA LEU A 67 50.18 -27.24 31.17
C LEU A 67 51.05 -28.46 30.84
N MET A 68 50.98 -29.51 31.68
CA MET A 68 51.74 -30.75 31.52
C MET A 68 51.31 -31.58 30.30
N GLN A 69 50.01 -31.52 29.91
CA GLN A 69 49.51 -32.21 28.71
C GLN A 69 49.84 -31.43 27.40
N SER A 70 49.98 -30.14 27.47
CA SER A 70 50.38 -29.28 26.32
C SER A 70 51.84 -29.55 25.89
N ILE A 71 52.73 -29.93 26.84
CA ILE A 71 54.15 -30.22 26.57
C ILE A 71 54.34 -31.62 25.95
N ARG A 72 53.39 -32.56 26.15
CA ARG A 72 53.43 -33.88 25.60
C ARG A 72 52.87 -34.05 24.16
N GLY A 73 52.46 -32.97 23.53
CA GLY A 73 52.00 -33.00 22.12
C GLY A 73 50.60 -33.59 21.91
N GLU A 74 49.88 -34.02 22.96
CA GLU A 74 48.53 -34.54 22.86
C GLU A 74 47.51 -33.39 22.99
N LEU A 75 47.43 -32.51 22.01
CA LEU A 75 46.39 -31.49 21.87
C LEU A 75 45.08 -32.11 21.37
N SER A 76 44.50 -33.06 22.13
CA SER A 76 43.19 -33.67 21.80
C SER A 76 41.98 -32.80 22.22
N GLY A 77 42.20 -31.53 22.57
CA GLY A 77 41.12 -30.63 23.06
C GLY A 77 40.42 -29.79 21.98
N SER A 78 40.72 -30.01 20.69
CA SER A 78 40.22 -29.11 19.63
C SER A 78 38.78 -29.37 19.16
N GLY A 79 38.15 -30.50 19.55
CA GLY A 79 36.85 -30.88 19.02
C GLY A 79 35.69 -29.90 19.37
N ASN A 80 35.70 -29.37 20.57
CA ASN A 80 34.58 -28.58 21.05
C ASN A 80 34.56 -27.13 20.49
N LYS A 81 35.74 -26.55 20.21
CA LYS A 81 35.85 -25.22 19.57
C LYS A 81 35.42 -25.21 18.11
N SER A 82 35.74 -26.29 17.41
CA SER A 82 35.34 -26.50 15.99
C SER A 82 33.81 -26.63 15.88
N ASN A 83 33.14 -27.30 16.81
CA ASN A 83 31.71 -27.54 16.77
C ASN A 83 30.90 -26.27 17.06
N LEU A 84 31.31 -25.43 18.00
CA LEU A 84 30.64 -24.14 18.29
C LEU A 84 30.73 -23.17 17.09
N ARG A 85 31.92 -23.04 16.50
CA ARG A 85 32.11 -22.21 15.31
C ARG A 85 31.28 -22.75 14.14
N ARG A 86 31.26 -24.06 13.88
CA ARG A 86 30.41 -24.66 12.85
C ARG A 86 28.92 -24.41 13.12
N GLY A 87 28.47 -24.56 14.35
CA GLY A 87 27.08 -24.28 14.75
C GLY A 87 26.68 -22.83 14.50
N LEU A 88 27.53 -21.87 14.86
CA LEU A 88 27.28 -20.44 14.61
C LEU A 88 27.23 -20.12 13.11
N VAL A 89 28.14 -20.66 12.32
CA VAL A 89 28.16 -20.49 10.86
C VAL A 89 26.90 -21.09 10.24
N ILE A 90 26.50 -22.31 10.64
CA ILE A 90 25.25 -22.93 10.16
C ILE A 90 24.05 -22.05 10.52
N LEU A 91 23.93 -21.58 11.75
CA LEU A 91 22.85 -20.70 12.18
C LEU A 91 22.79 -19.43 11.33
N GLN A 92 23.95 -18.79 11.07
CA GLN A 92 24.05 -17.59 10.27
C GLN A 92 23.61 -17.84 8.81
N PHE A 93 24.02 -18.98 8.21
CA PHE A 93 23.55 -19.36 6.89
C PHE A 93 22.04 -19.62 6.86
N CYS A 94 21.49 -20.28 7.89
CA CYS A 94 20.04 -20.49 7.99
C CYS A 94 19.27 -19.16 8.03
N ILE A 95 19.75 -18.19 8.83
CA ILE A 95 19.14 -16.85 8.90
C ILE A 95 19.24 -16.13 7.56
N SER A 96 20.42 -16.15 6.93
CA SER A 96 20.64 -15.52 5.62
C SER A 96 19.73 -16.12 4.55
N LEU A 97 19.62 -17.45 4.51
CA LEU A 97 18.75 -18.16 3.56
C LEU A 97 17.28 -17.82 3.81
N GLY A 98 16.85 -17.78 5.08
CA GLY A 98 15.50 -17.36 5.45
C GLY A 98 15.16 -15.95 4.98
N LEU A 99 16.09 -14.99 5.13
CA LEU A 99 15.93 -13.63 4.65
C LEU A 99 15.87 -13.55 3.12
N ILE A 100 16.69 -14.32 2.41
CA ILE A 100 16.67 -14.38 0.94
C ILE A 100 15.33 -14.92 0.45
N ILE A 101 14.89 -16.06 1.01
CA ILE A 101 13.59 -16.66 0.65
C ILE A 101 12.46 -15.69 0.93
N GLY A 102 12.44 -15.08 2.11
CA GLY A 102 11.45 -14.06 2.47
C GLY A 102 11.42 -12.90 1.48
N THR A 103 12.60 -12.41 1.06
CA THR A 103 12.70 -11.33 0.06
C THR A 103 12.12 -11.76 -1.30
N ILE A 104 12.42 -12.97 -1.76
CA ILE A 104 11.91 -13.51 -3.03
C ILE A 104 10.38 -13.66 -2.97
N VAL A 105 9.85 -14.20 -1.87
CA VAL A 105 8.40 -14.38 -1.67
C VAL A 105 7.69 -13.03 -1.71
N VAL A 106 8.16 -12.05 -0.93
CA VAL A 106 7.53 -10.71 -0.89
C VAL A 106 7.62 -10.02 -2.26
N LYS A 107 8.77 -10.15 -2.96
CA LYS A 107 8.92 -9.59 -4.31
C LYS A 107 7.95 -10.23 -5.31
N ASN A 108 7.81 -11.56 -5.28
CA ASN A 108 6.88 -12.27 -6.16
C ASN A 108 5.43 -11.90 -5.85
N GLN A 109 5.08 -11.78 -4.57
CA GLN A 109 3.76 -11.32 -4.13
C GLN A 109 3.46 -9.89 -4.63
N MET A 110 4.43 -8.99 -4.54
CA MET A 110 4.28 -7.63 -5.04
C MET A 110 4.09 -7.59 -6.56
N ASN A 111 4.90 -8.34 -7.31
CA ASN A 111 4.75 -8.45 -8.76
C ASN A 111 3.37 -9.01 -9.15
N PHE A 112 2.89 -10.02 -8.41
CA PHE A 112 1.56 -10.57 -8.61
C PHE A 112 0.47 -9.53 -8.41
N LEU A 113 0.51 -8.75 -7.31
CA LEU A 113 -0.45 -7.68 -7.03
C LEU A 113 -0.44 -6.59 -8.11
N GLN A 114 0.74 -6.20 -8.61
CA GLN A 114 0.86 -5.18 -9.65
C GLN A 114 0.37 -5.64 -11.04
N GLN A 115 0.40 -6.94 -11.31
CA GLN A 115 -0.04 -7.52 -12.58
C GLN A 115 -1.50 -7.98 -12.56
N GLN A 116 -2.14 -7.95 -11.41
CA GLN A 116 -3.54 -8.35 -11.27
C GLN A 116 -4.43 -7.40 -12.06
N ASN A 117 -5.36 -7.97 -12.84
CA ASN A 117 -6.40 -7.18 -13.47
C ASN A 117 -7.37 -6.67 -12.39
N LEU A 118 -7.38 -5.37 -12.18
CA LEU A 118 -8.22 -4.73 -11.18
C LEU A 118 -9.71 -4.71 -11.55
N GLY A 119 -10.05 -5.03 -12.80
CA GLY A 119 -11.41 -4.94 -13.33
C GLY A 119 -11.77 -3.54 -13.83
N PHE A 120 -10.82 -2.61 -13.83
CA PHE A 120 -10.94 -1.25 -14.39
C PHE A 120 -9.60 -0.78 -14.95
N ASP A 121 -9.65 0.28 -15.77
CA ASP A 121 -8.46 0.87 -16.39
C ASP A 121 -8.04 2.12 -15.59
N GLN A 122 -6.87 2.05 -14.96
CA GLN A 122 -6.28 3.13 -14.17
C GLN A 122 -5.32 4.02 -14.98
N GLU A 123 -4.96 3.62 -16.21
CA GLU A 123 -3.98 4.34 -17.01
C GLU A 123 -4.54 5.70 -17.49
N HIS A 124 -3.70 6.72 -17.47
CA HIS A 124 -4.04 8.08 -17.87
C HIS A 124 -5.24 8.69 -17.12
N VAL A 125 -5.52 8.22 -15.90
CA VAL A 125 -6.57 8.78 -15.06
C VAL A 125 -5.97 9.70 -14.00
N VAL A 126 -6.35 10.96 -14.06
CA VAL A 126 -6.00 12.00 -13.07
C VAL A 126 -7.21 12.27 -12.19
N VAL A 127 -6.97 12.39 -10.91
CA VAL A 127 -7.98 12.74 -9.91
C VAL A 127 -7.69 14.13 -9.39
N LEU A 128 -8.60 15.05 -9.62
CA LEU A 128 -8.56 16.37 -9.00
C LEU A 128 -9.28 16.27 -7.66
N ARG A 129 -8.53 16.47 -6.61
CA ARG A 129 -9.03 16.40 -5.24
C ARG A 129 -9.58 17.77 -4.79
N GLN A 130 -10.41 17.77 -3.75
CA GLN A 130 -10.95 18.99 -3.16
C GLN A 130 -11.69 19.93 -4.14
N ALA A 131 -12.35 19.38 -5.15
CA ALA A 131 -13.05 20.13 -6.17
C ALA A 131 -14.14 21.08 -5.62
N ARG A 132 -14.57 20.90 -4.36
CA ARG A 132 -15.46 21.83 -3.65
C ARG A 132 -14.86 23.24 -3.49
N ALA A 133 -13.52 23.37 -3.58
CA ALA A 133 -12.85 24.67 -3.55
C ALA A 133 -13.19 25.57 -4.76
N LEU A 134 -13.74 25.00 -5.84
CA LEU A 134 -14.25 25.75 -7.00
C LEU A 134 -15.55 26.52 -6.67
N ASP A 135 -16.25 26.14 -5.61
CA ASP A 135 -17.49 26.78 -5.15
C ASP A 135 -18.49 27.07 -6.29
N LYS A 136 -18.86 28.32 -6.52
CA LYS A 136 -19.78 28.74 -7.59
C LYS A 136 -19.26 28.45 -9.01
N ASN A 137 -17.96 28.32 -9.18
CA ASN A 137 -17.32 28.06 -10.47
C ASN A 137 -17.27 26.57 -10.85
N TYR A 138 -17.75 25.67 -9.97
CA TYR A 138 -17.66 24.22 -10.18
C TYR A 138 -18.23 23.76 -11.52
N ASP A 139 -19.46 24.17 -11.85
CA ASP A 139 -20.12 23.72 -13.08
C ASP A 139 -19.43 24.30 -14.33
N ALA A 140 -19.03 25.57 -14.27
CA ALA A 140 -18.28 26.22 -15.36
C ALA A 140 -16.90 25.55 -15.57
N PHE A 141 -16.24 25.14 -14.49
CA PHE A 141 -14.99 24.39 -14.55
C PHE A 141 -15.20 23.03 -15.24
N MET A 142 -16.21 22.27 -14.82
CA MET A 142 -16.55 20.97 -15.41
C MET A 142 -16.83 21.08 -16.91
N ASP A 143 -17.57 22.13 -17.34
CA ASP A 143 -17.89 22.33 -18.75
C ASP A 143 -16.66 22.70 -19.59
N GLN A 144 -15.78 23.56 -19.07
CA GLN A 144 -14.54 23.91 -19.75
C GLN A 144 -13.51 22.75 -19.74
N LEU A 145 -13.44 21.99 -18.65
CA LEU A 145 -12.58 20.83 -18.54
C LEU A 145 -12.90 19.78 -19.63
N LYS A 146 -14.19 19.53 -19.89
CA LYS A 146 -14.65 18.64 -20.97
C LYS A 146 -14.27 19.11 -22.37
N GLN A 147 -14.01 20.42 -22.54
CA GLN A 147 -13.65 21.01 -23.85
C GLN A 147 -12.13 20.98 -24.11
N LEU A 148 -11.31 20.67 -23.11
CA LEU A 148 -9.86 20.59 -23.31
C LEU A 148 -9.51 19.41 -24.23
N PRO A 149 -8.70 19.63 -25.30
CA PRO A 149 -8.29 18.56 -26.23
C PRO A 149 -7.55 17.40 -25.56
N ALA A 150 -6.95 17.68 -24.40
CA ALA A 150 -6.25 16.71 -23.58
C ALA A 150 -7.18 15.71 -22.87
N VAL A 151 -8.45 16.05 -22.74
CA VAL A 151 -9.42 15.33 -21.92
C VAL A 151 -10.26 14.41 -22.78
N GLN A 152 -10.34 13.15 -22.42
CA GLN A 152 -11.19 12.15 -23.06
C GLN A 152 -12.54 12.05 -22.37
N VAL A 153 -12.54 11.90 -21.03
CA VAL A 153 -13.76 11.77 -20.21
C VAL A 153 -13.54 12.54 -18.92
N VAL A 154 -14.57 13.24 -18.46
CA VAL A 154 -14.65 13.83 -17.14
C VAL A 154 -15.80 13.19 -16.37
N SER A 155 -15.52 12.75 -15.18
CA SER A 155 -16.49 12.14 -14.26
C SER A 155 -16.29 12.66 -12.85
N ILE A 156 -17.22 12.34 -11.98
CA ILE A 156 -17.13 12.63 -10.54
C ILE A 156 -17.43 11.38 -9.72
N SER A 157 -16.76 11.28 -8.57
CA SER A 157 -17.07 10.24 -7.59
C SER A 157 -16.83 10.72 -6.17
N GLN A 158 -17.62 10.22 -5.23
CA GLN A 158 -17.41 10.50 -3.81
C GLN A 158 -16.18 9.76 -3.31
N TYR A 159 -16.04 8.50 -3.63
CA TYR A 159 -14.91 7.65 -3.30
C TYR A 159 -14.33 7.05 -4.58
N LEU A 160 -13.04 6.81 -4.56
CA LEU A 160 -12.29 6.23 -5.68
C LEU A 160 -11.76 4.85 -5.28
N PRO A 161 -11.50 3.97 -6.26
CA PRO A 161 -10.76 2.76 -6.00
C PRO A 161 -9.47 3.09 -5.24
N GLY A 162 -9.28 2.44 -4.07
CA GLY A 162 -8.15 2.68 -3.19
C GLY A 162 -8.37 3.64 -2.02
N ASP A 163 -9.36 4.52 -2.07
CA ASP A 163 -9.63 5.45 -0.95
C ASP A 163 -10.35 4.77 0.24
N GLY A 164 -10.92 3.57 0.03
CA GLY A 164 -11.88 2.93 0.93
C GLY A 164 -13.29 3.51 0.73
N PHE A 165 -14.27 2.63 0.53
CA PHE A 165 -15.66 3.03 0.34
C PHE A 165 -16.39 2.92 1.67
N ASP A 166 -17.29 3.86 1.94
CA ASP A 166 -18.18 3.75 3.09
C ASP A 166 -19.18 2.62 2.88
N SER A 167 -19.68 2.07 3.97
CA SER A 167 -20.76 1.08 3.96
C SER A 167 -21.99 1.62 4.67
N SER A 168 -23.17 1.20 4.22
CA SER A 168 -24.44 1.56 4.80
C SER A 168 -25.42 0.41 4.71
N ILE A 169 -26.50 0.55 5.46
CA ILE A 169 -27.59 -0.43 5.48
C ILE A 169 -28.55 -0.10 4.34
N PHE A 170 -28.74 -1.07 3.45
CA PHE A 170 -29.70 -1.01 2.37
C PHE A 170 -30.84 -1.98 2.61
N LEU A 171 -32.06 -1.57 2.21
CA LEU A 171 -33.27 -2.35 2.27
C LEU A 171 -33.69 -2.74 0.85
N PRO A 172 -33.53 -4.01 0.45
CA PRO A 172 -33.93 -4.48 -0.85
C PRO A 172 -35.47 -4.61 -0.96
N GLU A 173 -36.00 -4.30 -2.16
CA GLU A 173 -37.39 -4.59 -2.49
C GLU A 173 -37.59 -6.10 -2.56
N GLN A 174 -38.41 -6.65 -1.70
CA GLN A 174 -38.68 -8.09 -1.54
C GLN A 174 -37.47 -8.95 -1.14
N PRO A 175 -37.29 -9.15 0.13
CA PRO A 175 -36.59 -10.32 0.62
C PRO A 175 -37.62 -11.35 1.09
N SER A 176 -37.27 -12.59 0.95
CA SER A 176 -37.92 -13.68 1.71
C SER A 176 -37.71 -13.49 3.23
N ASN A 177 -36.72 -12.73 3.65
CA ASN A 177 -36.43 -12.29 5.01
C ASN A 177 -35.92 -10.86 4.94
N TYR A 178 -36.59 -9.87 5.52
CA TYR A 178 -36.22 -8.48 5.62
C TYR A 178 -34.90 -8.31 6.42
N GLU A 179 -33.79 -8.77 5.87
CA GLU A 179 -32.49 -8.54 6.50
C GLU A 179 -31.88 -7.26 5.95
N GLU A 180 -31.68 -6.32 6.86
CA GLU A 180 -30.82 -5.17 6.64
C GLU A 180 -29.46 -5.66 6.16
N THR A 181 -29.07 -5.26 4.94
CA THR A 181 -27.82 -5.72 4.36
C THR A 181 -26.86 -4.55 4.28
N SER A 182 -25.72 -4.69 4.94
CA SER A 182 -24.62 -3.73 4.80
C SER A 182 -23.97 -3.91 3.44
N LEU A 183 -23.94 -2.83 2.64
CA LEU A 183 -23.32 -2.78 1.33
C LEU A 183 -22.41 -1.57 1.26
N SER A 184 -21.25 -1.71 0.62
CA SER A 184 -20.38 -0.59 0.28
C SER A 184 -21.06 0.30 -0.76
N TYR A 185 -20.86 1.60 -0.69
CA TYR A 185 -21.48 2.53 -1.62
C TYR A 185 -20.59 3.70 -2.03
N THR A 186 -20.88 4.26 -3.20
CA THR A 186 -20.33 5.54 -3.65
C THR A 186 -21.38 6.30 -4.46
N HIS A 187 -21.17 7.62 -4.57
CA HIS A 187 -21.97 8.48 -5.43
C HIS A 187 -21.15 8.85 -6.67
N ILE A 188 -21.74 8.64 -7.84
CA ILE A 188 -21.10 8.81 -9.14
C ILE A 188 -21.95 9.66 -10.08
N ASP A 189 -21.38 10.07 -11.20
CA ASP A 189 -22.12 10.54 -12.36
C ASP A 189 -22.18 9.47 -13.47
N PRO A 190 -22.96 9.67 -14.55
CA PRO A 190 -23.08 8.68 -15.63
C PRO A 190 -21.76 8.35 -16.33
N ASN A 191 -20.78 9.26 -16.30
CA ASN A 191 -19.50 9.08 -16.98
C ASN A 191 -18.52 8.19 -16.19
N PHE A 192 -18.83 7.82 -14.96
CA PHE A 192 -17.94 7.05 -14.10
C PHE A 192 -17.55 5.70 -14.70
N VAL A 193 -18.53 5.00 -15.26
CA VAL A 193 -18.32 3.70 -15.94
C VAL A 193 -17.32 3.85 -17.08
N ASP A 194 -17.49 4.89 -17.91
CA ASP A 194 -16.62 5.15 -19.06
C ASP A 194 -15.25 5.69 -18.62
N ALA A 195 -15.20 6.53 -17.58
CA ALA A 195 -13.96 7.09 -17.05
C ALA A 195 -13.02 6.01 -16.53
N LEU A 196 -13.55 4.95 -15.91
CA LEU A 196 -12.77 3.81 -15.43
C LEU A 196 -12.83 2.60 -16.36
N LYS A 197 -13.57 2.67 -17.49
CA LYS A 197 -13.82 1.56 -18.42
C LYS A 197 -14.33 0.30 -17.71
N LEU A 198 -15.30 0.48 -16.82
CA LEU A 198 -15.93 -0.65 -16.14
C LEU A 198 -16.76 -1.46 -17.14
N GLU A 199 -16.72 -2.78 -17.04
CA GLU A 199 -17.47 -3.69 -17.87
C GLU A 199 -18.90 -3.85 -17.33
N MET A 200 -19.91 -3.60 -18.16
CA MET A 200 -21.32 -3.86 -17.83
C MET A 200 -21.65 -5.33 -18.12
N VAL A 201 -22.19 -6.04 -17.13
CA VAL A 201 -22.60 -7.45 -17.24
C VAL A 201 -24.07 -7.59 -17.63
N ALA A 202 -24.91 -6.69 -17.12
CA ALA A 202 -26.34 -6.70 -17.40
C ALA A 202 -26.92 -5.28 -17.33
N GLY A 203 -28.02 -5.06 -18.04
CA GLY A 203 -28.71 -3.78 -18.07
C GLY A 203 -27.97 -2.71 -18.87
N ARG A 204 -28.00 -1.49 -18.37
CA ARG A 204 -27.39 -0.30 -19.01
C ARG A 204 -26.76 0.63 -17.98
N ASN A 205 -25.93 1.55 -18.44
CA ASN A 205 -25.43 2.65 -17.61
C ASN A 205 -26.55 3.66 -17.29
N ILE A 206 -26.32 4.51 -16.28
CA ILE A 206 -27.17 5.65 -15.93
C ILE A 206 -27.20 6.62 -17.12
N ASP A 207 -28.40 7.09 -17.50
CA ASP A 207 -28.58 8.05 -18.59
C ASP A 207 -29.58 9.13 -18.16
N LEU A 208 -29.10 10.35 -17.97
CA LEU A 208 -29.91 11.49 -17.53
C LEU A 208 -30.95 11.95 -18.55
N SER A 209 -30.96 11.41 -19.77
CA SER A 209 -32.08 11.60 -20.71
C SER A 209 -33.37 10.93 -20.19
N HIS A 210 -33.24 9.91 -19.34
CA HIS A 210 -34.34 9.27 -18.65
C HIS A 210 -34.58 9.95 -17.28
N ARG A 211 -35.76 10.53 -17.09
CA ARG A 211 -36.11 11.26 -15.84
C ARG A 211 -36.04 10.41 -14.58
N THR A 212 -36.24 9.10 -14.70
CA THR A 212 -36.13 8.11 -13.61
C THR A 212 -34.71 7.88 -13.14
N ASP A 213 -33.72 8.15 -13.98
CA ASP A 213 -32.33 7.81 -13.71
C ASP A 213 -31.65 8.78 -12.72
N SER A 214 -32.34 9.87 -12.34
CA SER A 214 -31.84 10.74 -11.25
C SER A 214 -31.69 10.02 -9.90
N THR A 215 -32.41 8.91 -9.72
CA THR A 215 -32.30 8.02 -8.55
C THR A 215 -31.80 6.63 -8.89
N ALA A 216 -31.37 6.38 -10.14
CA ALA A 216 -30.92 5.09 -10.59
C ALA A 216 -29.70 4.59 -9.83
N VAL A 217 -29.56 3.29 -9.78
CA VAL A 217 -28.52 2.57 -9.06
C VAL A 217 -27.85 1.58 -10.00
N LEU A 218 -26.51 1.56 -9.97
CA LEU A 218 -25.71 0.46 -10.49
C LEU A 218 -25.21 -0.39 -9.31
N ILE A 219 -25.10 -1.69 -9.50
CA ILE A 219 -24.54 -2.60 -8.51
C ILE A 219 -23.45 -3.46 -9.17
N ASN A 220 -22.55 -4.04 -8.38
CA ASN A 220 -21.63 -5.05 -8.88
C ASN A 220 -22.24 -6.47 -8.78
N GLU A 221 -21.60 -7.46 -9.41
CA GLU A 221 -22.06 -8.86 -9.39
C GLU A 221 -22.14 -9.41 -7.97
N THR A 222 -21.18 -9.07 -7.10
CA THR A 222 -21.15 -9.49 -5.70
C THR A 222 -22.35 -8.92 -4.92
N ALA A 223 -22.78 -7.68 -5.20
CA ALA A 223 -23.99 -7.13 -4.58
C ALA A 223 -25.25 -7.87 -5.04
N ALA A 224 -25.37 -8.19 -6.35
CA ALA A 224 -26.49 -8.98 -6.85
C ALA A 224 -26.57 -10.36 -6.16
N LYS A 225 -25.44 -11.04 -6.03
CA LYS A 225 -25.33 -12.33 -5.31
C LYS A 225 -25.68 -12.19 -3.83
N ARG A 226 -25.17 -11.17 -3.16
CA ARG A 226 -25.42 -10.91 -1.73
C ARG A 226 -26.88 -10.65 -1.43
N LEU A 227 -27.57 -9.97 -2.36
CA LEU A 227 -29.02 -9.69 -2.29
C LEU A 227 -29.90 -10.87 -2.74
N GLY A 228 -29.29 -11.96 -3.24
CA GLY A 228 -30.03 -13.14 -3.74
C GLY A 228 -30.81 -12.83 -5.00
N TRP A 229 -30.34 -11.93 -5.86
CA TRP A 229 -31.03 -11.49 -7.05
C TRP A 229 -30.46 -12.15 -8.32
N ASP A 230 -31.17 -13.15 -8.87
CA ASP A 230 -30.81 -13.70 -10.19
C ASP A 230 -31.13 -12.71 -11.32
N GLN A 231 -32.12 -11.86 -11.14
CA GLN A 231 -32.51 -10.79 -12.07
C GLN A 231 -32.60 -9.47 -11.29
N PRO A 232 -31.46 -8.74 -11.16
CA PRO A 232 -31.40 -7.53 -10.36
C PRO A 232 -32.01 -6.29 -11.05
N ILE A 233 -32.06 -6.27 -12.39
CA ILE A 233 -32.54 -5.11 -13.16
C ILE A 233 -34.00 -4.83 -12.86
N GLY A 234 -34.35 -3.59 -12.59
CA GLY A 234 -35.69 -3.14 -12.24
C GLY A 234 -36.06 -3.28 -10.77
N LYS A 235 -35.23 -3.97 -9.96
CA LYS A 235 -35.45 -4.06 -8.51
C LYS A 235 -35.02 -2.77 -7.80
N LYS A 236 -35.66 -2.48 -6.66
CA LYS A 236 -35.39 -1.26 -5.89
C LYS A 236 -34.54 -1.52 -4.66
N LEU A 237 -33.68 -0.58 -4.38
CA LEU A 237 -32.85 -0.53 -3.20
C LEU A 237 -33.12 0.77 -2.44
N SER A 238 -33.63 0.68 -1.23
CA SER A 238 -33.88 1.82 -0.34
C SER A 238 -32.70 2.05 0.60
N TRP A 239 -32.48 3.28 1.03
CA TRP A 239 -31.39 3.66 1.93
C TRP A 239 -31.83 4.79 2.86
N GLY A 240 -31.69 4.60 4.19
CA GLY A 240 -31.83 5.70 5.17
C GLY A 240 -33.18 6.42 5.15
N GLY A 241 -34.28 5.74 4.79
CA GLY A 241 -35.61 6.34 4.66
C GLY A 241 -35.89 6.97 3.29
N ASP A 242 -34.95 7.01 2.37
CA ASP A 242 -35.14 7.34 0.96
C ASP A 242 -35.94 6.24 0.28
N PRO A 243 -36.94 6.55 -0.57
CA PRO A 243 -37.75 5.55 -1.30
C PRO A 243 -36.91 4.61 -2.19
N GLY A 244 -35.62 4.89 -2.31
CA GLY A 244 -34.68 4.06 -3.03
C GLY A 244 -34.60 4.34 -4.52
N GLY A 245 -33.60 3.74 -5.15
CA GLY A 245 -33.36 3.77 -6.57
C GLY A 245 -33.62 2.43 -7.23
N GLU A 246 -33.97 2.46 -8.51
CA GLU A 246 -34.10 1.28 -9.34
C GLU A 246 -32.72 0.86 -9.86
N VAL A 247 -32.40 -0.43 -9.78
CA VAL A 247 -31.18 -0.99 -10.37
C VAL A 247 -31.34 -1.03 -11.89
N VAL A 248 -30.59 -0.18 -12.58
CA VAL A 248 -30.63 -0.08 -14.06
C VAL A 248 -29.52 -0.88 -14.73
N GLY A 249 -28.47 -1.23 -13.98
CA GLY A 249 -27.35 -1.99 -14.52
C GLY A 249 -26.52 -2.69 -13.47
N VAL A 250 -25.83 -3.74 -13.92
CA VAL A 250 -24.85 -4.50 -13.14
C VAL A 250 -23.51 -4.38 -13.81
N VAL A 251 -22.53 -3.91 -13.05
CA VAL A 251 -21.12 -3.91 -13.48
C VAL A 251 -20.43 -5.19 -13.03
N LYS A 252 -19.46 -5.62 -13.79
CA LYS A 252 -18.56 -6.70 -13.40
C LYS A 252 -17.85 -6.36 -12.10
N ASP A 253 -17.57 -7.37 -11.31
CA ASP A 253 -16.78 -7.20 -10.09
C ASP A 253 -15.41 -6.59 -10.41
N PHE A 254 -15.04 -5.55 -9.65
CA PHE A 254 -13.76 -4.86 -9.76
C PHE A 254 -13.18 -4.56 -8.38
N ASN A 255 -11.86 -4.48 -8.29
CA ASN A 255 -11.16 -4.27 -7.02
C ASN A 255 -11.14 -2.78 -6.65
N PHE A 256 -12.14 -2.31 -5.94
CA PHE A 256 -12.22 -0.93 -5.46
C PHE A 256 -11.59 -0.73 -4.08
N GLN A 257 -11.19 -1.82 -3.43
CA GLN A 257 -10.43 -1.83 -2.18
C GLN A 257 -9.05 -2.48 -2.39
N SER A 258 -8.33 -2.74 -1.29
CA SER A 258 -7.06 -3.45 -1.36
C SER A 258 -7.25 -4.85 -1.94
N LEU A 259 -6.31 -5.30 -2.78
CA LEU A 259 -6.29 -6.68 -3.30
C LEU A 259 -6.09 -7.76 -2.21
N HIS A 260 -5.85 -7.36 -0.96
CA HIS A 260 -5.85 -8.27 0.19
C HIS A 260 -7.25 -8.62 0.69
N GLU A 261 -8.26 -7.88 0.24
CA GLU A 261 -9.65 -8.05 0.62
C GLU A 261 -10.44 -8.69 -0.52
N GLU A 262 -11.46 -9.46 -0.19
CA GLU A 262 -12.40 -9.97 -1.18
C GLU A 262 -13.24 -8.80 -1.74
N ILE A 263 -13.68 -8.93 -2.99
CA ILE A 263 -14.53 -7.90 -3.59
C ILE A 263 -15.84 -7.82 -2.84
N GLU A 264 -16.10 -6.69 -2.22
CA GLU A 264 -17.33 -6.46 -1.47
C GLU A 264 -18.52 -6.11 -2.36
N PRO A 265 -19.74 -6.31 -1.86
CA PRO A 265 -20.95 -5.87 -2.54
C PRO A 265 -20.97 -4.34 -2.60
N LEU A 266 -21.09 -3.80 -3.82
CA LEU A 266 -21.02 -2.35 -4.09
C LEU A 266 -22.30 -1.83 -4.74
N VAL A 267 -22.74 -0.68 -4.23
CA VAL A 267 -23.85 0.11 -4.75
C VAL A 267 -23.31 1.47 -5.22
N MET A 268 -23.54 1.79 -6.49
CA MET A 268 -23.17 3.08 -7.07
C MET A 268 -24.44 3.87 -7.37
N ARG A 269 -24.59 5.02 -6.73
CA ARG A 269 -25.78 5.87 -6.83
C ARG A 269 -25.44 7.15 -7.58
N MET A 270 -26.43 7.73 -8.25
CA MET A 270 -26.31 9.04 -8.86
C MET A 270 -26.00 10.11 -7.80
N ALA A 271 -24.96 10.90 -7.99
CA ALA A 271 -24.63 12.02 -7.14
C ALA A 271 -25.65 13.17 -7.34
N GLN A 272 -26.30 13.55 -6.24
CA GLN A 272 -27.28 14.67 -6.24
C GLN A 272 -26.66 15.99 -5.74
N TRP A 273 -25.35 15.98 -5.43
CA TRP A 273 -24.60 17.13 -4.95
C TRP A 273 -23.19 17.16 -5.53
N ARG A 274 -22.52 18.28 -5.39
CA ARG A 274 -21.11 18.40 -5.82
C ARG A 274 -20.22 17.57 -4.92
N VAL A 275 -19.55 16.57 -5.51
CA VAL A 275 -18.59 15.72 -4.82
C VAL A 275 -17.18 16.31 -4.88
N SER A 276 -16.28 15.80 -4.05
CA SER A 276 -14.94 16.37 -3.89
C SER A 276 -13.95 15.93 -4.96
N ASN A 277 -14.18 14.78 -5.60
CA ASN A 277 -13.23 14.22 -6.56
C ASN A 277 -13.77 14.34 -7.98
N ILE A 278 -12.98 14.96 -8.86
CA ILE A 278 -13.20 14.96 -10.30
C ILE A 278 -12.19 14.00 -10.93
N ILE A 279 -12.68 13.05 -11.68
CA ILE A 279 -11.92 12.04 -12.42
C ILE A 279 -11.75 12.54 -13.84
N VAL A 280 -10.53 12.63 -14.30
CA VAL A 280 -10.20 13.06 -15.65
C VAL A 280 -9.41 11.96 -16.34
N ARG A 281 -10.02 11.32 -17.33
CA ARG A 281 -9.28 10.44 -18.24
C ARG A 281 -8.66 11.29 -19.33
N LEU A 282 -7.35 11.19 -19.47
CA LEU A 282 -6.58 11.93 -20.47
C LEU A 282 -6.44 11.13 -21.76
N ASN A 283 -6.36 11.84 -22.87
CA ASN A 283 -5.93 11.28 -24.14
C ASN A 283 -4.44 10.90 -24.09
N PRO A 284 -3.97 9.93 -24.90
CA PRO A 284 -2.55 9.67 -25.02
C PRO A 284 -1.80 10.94 -25.47
N GLY A 285 -0.70 11.29 -24.78
CA GLY A 285 0.07 12.50 -25.09
C GLY A 285 1.09 12.87 -24.05
N ASN A 286 1.57 14.12 -24.12
CA ASN A 286 2.50 14.65 -23.11
C ASN A 286 1.71 15.03 -21.84
N ILE A 287 1.83 14.21 -20.82
CA ILE A 287 1.13 14.38 -19.53
C ILE A 287 1.46 15.75 -18.89
N ALA A 288 2.70 16.23 -18.98
CA ALA A 288 3.08 17.49 -18.35
C ALA A 288 2.31 18.70 -18.95
N ASP A 289 2.16 18.74 -20.28
CA ASP A 289 1.42 19.80 -20.99
C ASP A 289 -0.08 19.71 -20.69
N GLN A 290 -0.61 18.48 -20.62
CA GLN A 290 -2.01 18.22 -20.31
C GLN A 290 -2.36 18.68 -18.88
N ILE A 291 -1.54 18.34 -17.91
CA ILE A 291 -1.69 18.79 -16.51
C ILE A 291 -1.49 20.31 -16.42
N GLY A 292 -0.58 20.87 -17.20
CA GLY A 292 -0.41 22.33 -17.32
C GLY A 292 -1.72 23.02 -17.71
N SER A 293 -2.37 22.56 -18.76
CA SER A 293 -3.65 23.11 -19.23
C SER A 293 -4.78 23.01 -18.19
N ILE A 294 -4.85 21.89 -17.47
CA ILE A 294 -5.84 21.71 -16.39
C ILE A 294 -5.54 22.66 -15.22
N ARG A 295 -4.26 22.82 -14.87
CA ARG A 295 -3.82 23.73 -13.80
C ARG A 295 -4.15 25.18 -14.13
N ASP A 296 -3.89 25.61 -15.35
CA ASP A 296 -4.17 26.99 -15.81
C ASP A 296 -5.68 27.27 -15.73
N LEU A 297 -6.50 26.31 -16.17
CA LEU A 297 -7.95 26.39 -16.05
C LEU A 297 -8.41 26.51 -14.58
N TRP A 298 -7.86 25.65 -13.71
CA TRP A 298 -8.15 25.68 -12.28
C TRP A 298 -7.78 27.01 -11.64
N GLN A 299 -6.56 27.51 -11.92
CA GLN A 299 -6.05 28.74 -11.35
C GLN A 299 -6.85 29.96 -11.80
N GLY A 300 -7.40 29.95 -13.03
CA GLY A 300 -8.31 30.98 -13.52
C GLY A 300 -9.64 31.02 -12.76
N MET A 301 -10.10 29.89 -12.21
CA MET A 301 -11.40 29.77 -11.53
C MET A 301 -11.33 29.75 -10.01
N ALA A 302 -10.23 29.25 -9.45
CA ALA A 302 -9.99 29.15 -8.01
C ALA A 302 -8.58 29.65 -7.64
N PRO A 303 -8.25 30.93 -7.85
CA PRO A 303 -6.90 31.46 -7.67
C PRO A 303 -6.40 31.40 -6.21
N GLN A 304 -7.30 31.29 -5.24
CA GLN A 304 -6.97 31.21 -3.82
C GLN A 304 -6.70 29.77 -3.34
N SER A 305 -7.02 28.77 -4.15
CA SER A 305 -6.89 27.36 -3.79
C SER A 305 -5.98 26.66 -4.80
N PRO A 306 -4.81 26.19 -4.37
CA PRO A 306 -3.94 25.42 -5.25
C PRO A 306 -4.66 24.15 -5.72
N ILE A 307 -4.41 23.75 -6.96
CA ILE A 307 -4.93 22.48 -7.48
C ILE A 307 -4.22 21.33 -6.79
N GLU A 308 -4.99 20.42 -6.21
CA GLU A 308 -4.50 19.14 -5.70
C GLU A 308 -4.92 18.04 -6.67
N TYR A 309 -3.96 17.34 -7.21
CA TYR A 309 -4.21 16.22 -8.11
C TYR A 309 -3.29 15.04 -7.84
N THR A 310 -3.78 13.86 -8.12
CA THR A 310 -3.02 12.61 -8.05
C THR A 310 -3.30 11.79 -9.32
N PHE A 311 -2.43 10.83 -9.60
CA PHE A 311 -2.70 9.83 -10.62
C PHE A 311 -3.29 8.59 -9.94
N LEU A 312 -4.34 8.02 -10.52
CA LEU A 312 -5.05 6.88 -9.92
C LEU A 312 -4.14 5.65 -9.75
N ASP A 313 -3.25 5.41 -10.72
CA ASP A 313 -2.24 4.35 -10.64
C ASP A 313 -1.26 4.56 -9.47
N GLN A 314 -0.84 5.81 -9.22
CA GLN A 314 0.03 6.16 -8.09
C GLN A 314 -0.69 6.01 -6.75
N ASP A 315 -1.96 6.43 -6.67
CA ASP A 315 -2.78 6.28 -5.47
C ASP A 315 -2.92 4.79 -5.10
N LEU A 316 -3.25 3.95 -6.07
CA LEU A 316 -3.33 2.49 -5.89
C LEU A 316 -1.98 1.87 -5.53
N GLN A 317 -0.90 2.32 -6.16
CA GLN A 317 0.44 1.84 -5.83
C GLN A 317 0.84 2.20 -4.39
N SER A 318 0.38 3.35 -3.89
CA SER A 318 0.65 3.81 -2.53
C SER A 318 0.08 2.88 -1.45
N LEU A 319 -1.00 2.14 -1.76
CA LEU A 319 -1.59 1.14 -0.86
C LEU A 319 -0.61 0.03 -0.48
N TYR A 320 0.31 -0.29 -1.40
CA TYR A 320 1.29 -1.37 -1.24
C TYR A 320 2.70 -0.86 -0.91
N GLU A 321 2.84 0.43 -0.58
CA GLU A 321 4.14 1.00 -0.24
C GLU A 321 4.76 0.37 1.01
N LYS A 322 3.93 -0.03 1.99
CA LYS A 322 4.42 -0.67 3.23
C LYS A 322 5.11 -1.99 2.92
N GLU A 323 4.50 -2.82 2.07
CA GLU A 323 5.03 -4.11 1.63
C GLU A 323 6.31 -3.92 0.79
N SER A 324 6.30 -2.95 -0.10
CA SER A 324 7.46 -2.59 -0.92
C SER A 324 8.64 -2.12 -0.06
N ARG A 325 8.38 -1.30 0.95
CA ARG A 325 9.39 -0.85 1.93
C ARG A 325 9.93 -2.03 2.75
N MET A 326 9.05 -2.92 3.21
CA MET A 326 9.45 -4.12 3.96
C MET A 326 10.34 -5.04 3.11
N SER A 327 10.02 -5.24 1.84
CA SER A 327 10.85 -6.00 0.89
C SER A 327 12.25 -5.40 0.75
N ARG A 328 12.36 -4.07 0.61
CA ARG A 328 13.65 -3.37 0.53
C ARG A 328 14.48 -3.50 1.80
N VAL A 329 13.83 -3.43 2.95
CA VAL A 329 14.49 -3.62 4.26
C VAL A 329 15.00 -5.07 4.39
N PHE A 330 14.20 -6.07 4.02
CA PHE A 330 14.64 -7.48 4.04
C PHE A 330 15.84 -7.71 3.10
N LEU A 331 15.83 -7.13 1.91
CA LEU A 331 16.96 -7.23 0.97
C LEU A 331 18.23 -6.63 1.57
N LEU A 332 18.13 -5.50 2.23
CA LEU A 332 19.26 -4.85 2.90
C LEU A 332 19.84 -5.73 4.02
N PHE A 333 18.98 -6.29 4.88
CA PHE A 333 19.43 -7.19 5.94
C PHE A 333 19.98 -8.52 5.40
N ALA A 334 19.39 -9.06 4.34
CA ALA A 334 19.90 -10.25 3.66
C ALA A 334 21.32 -10.01 3.12
N THR A 335 21.53 -8.88 2.44
CA THR A 335 22.85 -8.50 1.90
C THR A 335 23.87 -8.33 3.03
N LEU A 336 23.50 -7.64 4.11
CA LEU A 336 24.37 -7.45 5.27
C LEU A 336 24.73 -8.81 5.93
N SER A 337 23.74 -9.70 6.08
CA SER A 337 23.93 -11.04 6.65
C SER A 337 24.90 -11.87 5.83
N ILE A 338 24.80 -11.81 4.49
CA ILE A 338 25.74 -12.50 3.58
C ILE A 338 27.14 -11.94 3.74
N LEU A 339 27.31 -10.62 3.78
CA LEU A 339 28.63 -9.99 3.99
C LEU A 339 29.27 -10.44 5.30
N ILE A 340 28.49 -10.46 6.40
CA ILE A 340 28.98 -10.93 7.70
C ILE A 340 29.33 -12.43 7.64
N ALA A 341 28.53 -13.24 6.95
CA ALA A 341 28.83 -14.67 6.77
C ALA A 341 30.14 -14.88 6.00
N CYS A 342 30.36 -14.15 4.93
CA CYS A 342 31.61 -14.18 4.18
C CYS A 342 32.82 -13.78 5.06
N LEU A 343 32.71 -12.69 5.82
CA LEU A 343 33.77 -12.28 6.76
C LEU A 343 34.04 -13.34 7.83
N GLY A 344 33.00 -14.02 8.35
CA GLY A 344 33.13 -15.09 9.33
C GLY A 344 33.80 -16.36 8.77
N LEU A 345 33.74 -16.60 7.46
CA LEU A 345 34.44 -17.72 6.78
C LEU A 345 35.92 -17.43 6.53
N PHE A 346 36.26 -16.14 6.29
CA PHE A 346 37.64 -15.72 6.05
C PHE A 346 38.47 -15.55 7.33
N GLY A 347 37.87 -15.35 8.49
CA GLY A 347 38.50 -15.25 9.81
C GLY A 347 38.48 -16.56 10.57
#